data_c5861e28904b4bc3b0248feb3d53e959
#
_entry.id   c5861e28904b4bc3b0248feb3d53e959
#
_cell.length_a   1.000
_cell.length_b   1.000
_cell.length_c   1.000
_cell.angle_alpha   90.00
_cell.angle_beta   90.00
_cell.angle_gamma   90.00
#
_symmetry.space_group_name_H-M   'P 1'
#
loop_
_entity.id
_entity.type
_entity.pdbx_description
1 polymer ?
#
loop_
_entity_poly.entity_id
_entity_poly.type
_entity_poly.pdbx_seq_one_letter_code
_entity_poly.pdbx_strand_id
1 'polypeptide(L)'
;MEVSVKCEARHICIRLSGELDHHSAKGLLRRLDQEIEKALPTQLTLDLSGVTFMDSSGIALLIRARQRMQELGGTADVCGAAAQARRVLDAAGLQR
;
A
#
# COMPACT_ATOMS: atom_id res chain seq x y z
N MET A 1 10.62 7.90 3.79
CA MET A 1 9.42 7.05 3.93
C MET A 1 9.69 6.00 5.00
N GLU A 2 8.82 5.93 5.97
CA GLU A 2 8.92 4.92 7.01
C GLU A 2 7.84 3.87 6.79
N VAL A 3 8.18 2.62 7.08
CA VAL A 3 7.30 1.48 6.87
C VAL A 3 7.20 0.69 8.16
N SER A 4 5.98 0.42 8.59
CA SER A 4 5.72 -0.40 9.77
C SER A 4 4.84 -1.56 9.35
N VAL A 5 5.22 -2.77 9.73
CA VAL A 5 4.52 -3.98 9.30
C VAL A 5 4.00 -4.74 10.50
N LYS A 6 2.73 -5.10 10.46
CA LYS A 6 2.12 -6.00 11.45
C LYS A 6 1.48 -7.16 10.71
N CYS A 7 1.72 -8.36 11.18
CA CYS A 7 1.13 -9.55 10.59
C CYS A 7 0.42 -10.35 11.66
N GLU A 8 -0.85 -10.66 11.43
CA GLU A 8 -1.69 -11.38 12.38
C GLU A 8 -2.65 -12.27 11.61
N ALA A 9 -2.61 -13.57 11.87
CA ALA A 9 -3.55 -14.52 11.28
C ALA A 9 -3.66 -14.38 9.75
N ARG A 10 -2.53 -14.25 9.05
CA ARG A 10 -2.45 -14.10 7.59
C ARG A 10 -3.04 -12.79 7.06
N HIS A 11 -3.21 -11.82 7.94
CA HIS A 11 -3.57 -10.46 7.58
C HIS A 11 -2.34 -9.58 7.83
N ILE A 12 -1.79 -8.99 6.78
CA ILE A 12 -0.70 -8.04 6.88
C ILE A 12 -1.26 -6.63 6.83
N CYS A 13 -0.87 -5.81 7.80
CA CYS A 13 -1.15 -4.38 7.79
C CYS A 13 0.17 -3.64 7.65
N ILE A 14 0.33 -2.87 6.59
CA ILE A 14 1.54 -2.11 6.33
C ILE A 14 1.19 -0.63 6.43
N ARG A 15 1.77 0.05 7.42
CA ARG A 15 1.58 1.47 7.60
C ARG A 15 2.73 2.24 6.98
N LEU A 16 2.39 3.23 6.16
CA LEU A 16 3.35 4.08 5.47
C LEU A 16 3.33 5.48 6.06
N SER A 17 4.50 6.08 6.24
CA SER A 17 4.61 7.43 6.78
C SER A 17 5.61 8.23 5.95
N GLY A 18 5.26 9.47 5.65
CA GLY A 18 6.11 10.37 4.89
C GLY A 18 5.54 10.66 3.51
N GLU A 19 6.42 11.03 2.58
CA GLU A 19 6.03 11.36 1.22
C GLU A 19 6.10 10.13 0.33
N LEU A 20 4.99 9.80 -0.29
CA LEU A 20 4.91 8.66 -1.20
C LEU A 20 5.06 9.18 -2.63
N ASP A 21 6.29 9.43 -3.02
CA ASP A 21 6.63 9.98 -4.32
C ASP A 21 7.50 9.00 -5.12
N HIS A 22 7.98 9.48 -6.27
CA HIS A 22 8.77 8.67 -7.17
C HIS A 22 10.04 8.13 -6.50
N HIS A 23 10.66 8.92 -5.63
CA HIS A 23 11.90 8.50 -4.97
C HIS A 23 11.70 7.38 -3.97
N SER A 24 10.61 7.44 -3.21
CA SER A 24 10.33 6.45 -2.18
C SER A 24 9.67 5.20 -2.74
N ALA A 25 8.95 5.31 -3.86
CA ALA A 25 8.11 4.23 -4.37
C ALA A 25 8.88 2.96 -4.73
N LYS A 26 10.08 3.11 -5.30
CA LYS A 26 10.89 1.98 -5.72
C LYS A 26 11.27 1.05 -4.56
N GLY A 27 11.83 1.64 -3.51
CA GLY A 27 12.21 0.88 -2.32
C GLY A 27 11.01 0.30 -1.62
N LEU A 28 9.92 1.06 -1.61
CA LEU A 28 8.69 0.63 -0.98
C LEU A 28 8.05 -0.55 -1.72
N LEU A 29 8.06 -0.52 -3.05
CA LEU A 29 7.54 -1.63 -3.84
C LEU A 29 8.33 -2.90 -3.56
N ARG A 30 9.65 -2.80 -3.48
CA ARG A 30 10.50 -3.94 -3.16
C ARG A 30 10.20 -4.49 -1.77
N ARG A 31 10.04 -3.60 -0.80
CA ARG A 31 9.70 -3.99 0.57
C ARG A 31 8.35 -4.69 0.63
N LEU A 32 7.38 -4.14 -0.10
CA LEU A 32 6.04 -4.70 -0.17
C LEU A 32 6.07 -6.13 -0.74
N ASP A 33 6.76 -6.33 -1.85
CA ASP A 33 6.89 -7.66 -2.46
C ASP A 33 7.55 -8.65 -1.49
N GLN A 34 8.57 -8.22 -0.77
CA GLN A 34 9.25 -9.07 0.20
C GLN A 34 8.32 -9.49 1.35
N GLU A 35 7.55 -8.55 1.87
CA GLU A 35 6.64 -8.84 2.99
C GLU A 35 5.50 -9.78 2.55
N ILE A 36 4.97 -9.56 1.37
CA ILE A 36 3.92 -10.43 0.85
C ILE A 36 4.45 -11.85 0.63
N GLU A 37 5.64 -11.97 0.03
CA GLU A 37 6.23 -13.26 -0.26
C GLU A 37 6.57 -14.04 1.00
N LYS A 38 7.03 -13.33 2.02
CA LYS A 38 7.41 -13.93 3.30
C LYS A 38 6.21 -14.45 4.08
N ALA A 39 5.12 -13.71 4.10
CA ALA A 39 3.96 -14.02 4.91
C ALA A 39 2.87 -14.79 4.16
N LEU A 40 2.82 -14.68 2.84
CA LEU A 40 1.77 -15.27 1.99
C LEU A 40 0.39 -14.98 2.58
N PRO A 41 0.03 -13.71 2.75
CA PRO A 41 -1.21 -13.35 3.44
C PRO A 41 -2.44 -13.59 2.57
N THR A 42 -3.59 -13.69 3.22
CA THR A 42 -4.86 -13.72 2.51
C THR A 42 -5.46 -12.31 2.39
N GLN A 43 -4.98 -11.39 3.23
CA GLN A 43 -5.47 -10.01 3.22
C GLN A 43 -4.32 -9.05 3.51
N LEU A 44 -4.27 -7.97 2.74
CA LEU A 44 -3.29 -6.91 2.90
C LEU A 44 -4.03 -5.59 3.09
N THR A 45 -3.66 -4.84 4.13
CA THR A 45 -4.16 -3.50 4.35
C THR A 45 -3.00 -2.52 4.28
N LEU A 46 -3.14 -1.50 3.44
CA LEU A 46 -2.17 -0.41 3.38
C LEU A 46 -2.75 0.79 4.12
N ASP A 47 -2.14 1.13 5.24
CA ASP A 47 -2.57 2.24 6.08
C ASP A 47 -1.78 3.48 5.69
N LEU A 48 -2.46 4.44 5.09
CA LEU A 48 -1.86 5.67 4.58
C LEU A 48 -2.00 6.84 5.54
N SER A 49 -2.39 6.59 6.80
CA SER A 49 -2.64 7.67 7.76
C SER A 49 -1.40 8.52 8.04
N GLY A 50 -0.21 7.97 7.85
CA GLY A 50 1.04 8.72 8.02
C GLY A 50 1.57 9.35 6.74
N VAL A 51 0.89 9.18 5.61
CA VAL A 51 1.35 9.74 4.34
C VAL A 51 0.97 11.19 4.24
N THR A 52 1.99 12.06 4.09
CA THR A 52 1.79 13.50 4.02
C THR A 52 1.61 14.01 2.59
N PHE A 53 2.04 13.23 1.61
CA PHE A 53 1.92 13.57 0.20
C PHE A 53 1.95 12.30 -0.63
N MET A 54 1.15 12.24 -1.69
CA MET A 54 1.14 11.11 -2.62
C MET A 54 0.98 11.61 -4.04
N ASP A 55 1.76 11.04 -4.97
CA ASP A 55 1.62 11.30 -6.40
C ASP A 55 1.23 10.01 -7.13
N SER A 56 1.35 10.02 -8.46
CA SER A 56 0.97 8.87 -9.28
C SER A 56 1.82 7.63 -8.99
N SER A 57 3.00 7.80 -8.40
CA SER A 57 3.84 6.66 -8.00
C SER A 57 3.16 5.84 -6.92
N GLY A 58 2.40 6.50 -6.04
CA GLY A 58 1.60 5.82 -5.03
C GLY A 58 0.48 5.00 -5.66
N ILE A 59 -0.14 5.53 -6.72
CA ILE A 59 -1.17 4.79 -7.46
C ILE A 59 -0.59 3.51 -8.03
N ALA A 60 0.59 3.60 -8.67
CA ALA A 60 1.25 2.44 -9.25
C ALA A 60 1.56 1.39 -8.18
N LEU A 61 1.99 1.83 -7.01
CA LEU A 61 2.26 0.94 -5.89
C LEU A 61 1.01 0.18 -5.45
N LEU A 62 -0.11 0.88 -5.34
CA LEU A 62 -1.37 0.27 -4.92
C LEU A 62 -1.90 -0.73 -5.94
N ILE A 63 -1.79 -0.40 -7.22
CA ILE A 63 -2.17 -1.31 -8.29
C ILE A 63 -1.34 -2.58 -8.23
N ARG A 64 -0.03 -2.43 -8.03
CA ARG A 64 0.86 -3.58 -7.92
C ARG A 64 0.51 -4.45 -6.72
N ALA A 65 0.21 -3.83 -5.58
CA ALA A 65 -0.18 -4.57 -4.39
C ALA A 65 -1.43 -5.40 -4.64
N ARG A 66 -2.43 -4.82 -5.29
CA ARG A 66 -3.66 -5.54 -5.62
C ARG A 66 -3.40 -6.71 -6.55
N GLN A 67 -2.56 -6.50 -7.58
CA GLN A 67 -2.21 -7.56 -8.51
C GLN A 67 -1.55 -8.74 -7.80
N ARG A 68 -0.58 -8.44 -6.93
CA ARG A 68 0.11 -9.49 -6.19
C ARG A 68 -0.84 -10.27 -5.29
N MET A 69 -1.74 -9.57 -4.62
CA MET A 69 -2.70 -10.25 -3.75
C MET A 69 -3.70 -11.09 -4.54
N GLN A 70 -4.11 -10.62 -5.71
CA GLN A 70 -4.98 -11.41 -6.58
C GLN A 70 -4.31 -12.69 -7.03
N GLU A 71 -3.02 -12.63 -7.35
CA GLU A 71 -2.25 -13.83 -7.74
C GLU A 71 -2.22 -14.87 -6.62
N LEU A 72 -2.26 -14.41 -5.38
CA LEU A 72 -2.28 -15.30 -4.21
C LEU A 72 -3.68 -15.69 -3.77
N GLY A 73 -4.70 -15.23 -4.49
CA GLY A 73 -6.09 -15.51 -4.14
C GLY A 73 -6.60 -14.67 -2.98
N GLY A 74 -5.92 -13.58 -2.65
CA GLY A 74 -6.29 -12.70 -1.55
C GLY A 74 -6.80 -11.35 -1.99
N THR A 75 -6.90 -10.43 -1.04
CA THR A 75 -7.40 -9.08 -1.27
C THR A 75 -6.45 -8.03 -0.71
N ALA A 76 -6.49 -6.83 -1.27
CA ALA A 76 -5.73 -5.69 -0.78
C ALA A 76 -6.65 -4.48 -0.66
N ASP A 77 -6.55 -3.80 0.48
CA ASP A 77 -7.36 -2.63 0.79
C ASP A 77 -6.49 -1.48 1.27
N VAL A 78 -7.03 -0.27 1.17
CA VAL A 78 -6.37 0.96 1.60
C VAL A 78 -7.22 1.61 2.67
N CYS A 79 -6.59 2.15 3.71
CA CYS A 79 -7.29 2.90 4.72
C CYS A 79 -6.48 4.12 5.17
N GLY A 80 -7.14 5.05 5.83
CA GLY A 80 -6.50 6.16 6.52
C GLY A 80 -5.95 7.28 5.62
N ALA A 81 -6.31 7.32 4.34
CA ALA A 81 -5.78 8.34 3.44
C ALA A 81 -6.26 9.73 3.84
N ALA A 82 -5.31 10.67 4.00
CA ALA A 82 -5.63 12.08 4.22
C ALA A 82 -6.17 12.72 2.93
N ALA A 83 -6.63 13.97 3.04
CA ALA A 83 -7.36 14.62 1.95
C ALA A 83 -6.62 14.64 0.61
N GLN A 84 -5.32 14.96 0.62
CA GLN A 84 -4.54 15.01 -0.62
C GLN A 84 -4.41 13.63 -1.26
N ALA A 85 -4.04 12.63 -0.46
CA ALA A 85 -3.91 11.27 -0.96
C ALA A 85 -5.26 10.72 -1.42
N ARG A 86 -6.33 11.05 -0.69
CA ARG A 86 -7.67 10.62 -1.08
C ARG A 86 -8.08 11.18 -2.43
N ARG A 87 -7.75 12.44 -2.70
CA ARG A 87 -8.06 13.04 -4.01
C ARG A 87 -7.33 12.31 -5.14
N VAL A 88 -6.07 11.94 -4.91
CA VAL A 88 -5.29 11.19 -5.91
C VAL A 88 -5.91 9.81 -6.14
N LEU A 89 -6.30 9.13 -5.07
CA LEU A 89 -6.93 7.81 -5.17
C LEU A 89 -8.29 7.89 -5.87
N ASP A 90 -9.09 8.89 -5.54
CA ASP A 90 -10.40 9.07 -6.15
C ASP A 90 -10.27 9.31 -7.65
N ALA A 91 -9.31 10.16 -8.05
CA ALA A 91 -9.08 10.46 -9.46
C ALA A 91 -8.69 9.21 -10.24
N ALA A 92 -8.03 8.26 -9.59
CA ALA A 92 -7.63 7.00 -10.23
C ALA A 92 -8.69 5.89 -10.09
N GLY A 93 -9.78 6.17 -9.38
CA GLY A 93 -10.85 5.19 -9.19
C GLY A 93 -10.51 4.07 -8.22
N LEU A 94 -9.53 4.28 -7.35
CA LEU A 94 -9.05 3.24 -6.42
C LEU A 94 -9.68 3.33 -5.03
N GLN A 95 -10.26 4.46 -4.69
CA GLN A 95 -10.85 4.65 -3.37
C GLN A 95 -12.28 4.12 -3.36
N ARG A 96 -12.62 3.44 -2.29
CA ARG A 96 -13.97 2.91 -2.08
C ARG A 96 -14.55 3.43 -0.79
#